data_8037b5a00de301c78b37dc8ba067a860
#
_entry.id   8037b5a00de301c78b37dc8ba067a860
#
_cell.length_a   1.000
_cell.length_b   1.000
_cell.length_c   1.000
_cell.angle_alpha   90.00
_cell.angle_beta   90.00
_cell.angle_gamma   90.00
#
_symmetry.space_group_name_H-M   'P 1'
#
loop_
_entity.id
_entity.type
_entity.pdbx_description
1 polymer ?
#
loop_
_entity_poly.entity_id
_entity_poly.type
_entity_poly.pdbx_seq_one_letter_code
_entity_poly.pdbx_strand_id
1 'polypeptide(L)'
;MKKTICLALALLLICSIFAGCSSAKQESPTPAETPAADAQQPAQEPAAEPAPDDGAETPAFTKLDIACFTGGYGDMWAELVELFKQTYPGVEVVADLSNDVESRVRARMLTDTPPDVIFISGSEEYDINTAAASGMLMALDDWFANGVNADGDPMSEVMTEARLASGMVNGKLYLPSWSTSYGGWWYDKALFEKNGWTVPTTWEELYEVAPKIKEAGIIPVMYQSINYAIWGYMYQAVAAAGGYETYADCFINLKEGAWLSDGALTAATNLQNLVKDGILSETSVGVEFTQAQIDFVNDRVAMIPCGCWFENEMKDSTPDGFEMTFMPFPAVDSEGNHYLTAFDASIGVPLKSNNPEAAKAFLGILYSKEGQKIVAKYGSYPVSSKISEDDVAEYMTPAMASALDAAADGKIKFVSNNPETWYAGMWPTLQDGITNLVLQDITPEDFCQSMEDAAAMIREDDSVPKHSTN
;
A
#
# COMPACT_ATOMS: atom_id res chain seq x y z
N MET A 1 -6.51 17.62 50.42
CA MET A 1 -5.72 16.48 50.86
C MET A 1 -5.69 15.38 49.80
N LYS A 2 -5.36 15.66 48.53
CA LYS A 2 -5.19 14.66 47.45
C LYS A 2 -4.05 15.01 46.48
N LYS A 3 -3.10 15.86 46.86
CA LYS A 3 -1.93 16.26 46.03
C LYS A 3 -0.57 15.92 46.61
N THR A 4 -0.50 15.14 47.71
CA THR A 4 0.76 14.86 48.45
C THR A 4 1.17 13.38 48.43
N ILE A 5 0.49 12.51 47.68
CA ILE A 5 0.78 11.06 47.63
C ILE A 5 1.53 10.65 46.37
N CYS A 6 1.56 11.46 45.30
CA CYS A 6 2.25 11.12 44.03
C CYS A 6 3.75 11.44 44.00
N LEU A 7 4.33 12.06 45.04
CA LEU A 7 5.75 12.43 45.06
C LEU A 7 6.65 11.45 45.82
N ALA A 8 6.08 10.45 46.49
CA ALA A 8 6.83 9.50 47.32
C ALA A 8 7.16 8.15 46.63
N LEU A 9 6.64 7.88 45.45
CA LEU A 9 6.94 6.65 44.68
C LEU A 9 7.99 6.81 43.60
N ALA A 10 8.46 8.01 43.32
CA ALA A 10 9.47 8.27 42.29
C ALA A 10 10.92 8.29 42.79
N LEU A 11 11.18 8.07 44.11
CA LEU A 11 12.52 8.18 44.73
C LEU A 11 13.10 6.83 45.20
N LEU A 12 12.49 5.70 44.88
CA LEU A 12 12.94 4.37 45.32
C LEU A 12 13.49 3.46 44.19
N LEU A 13 13.75 3.99 43.02
CA LEU A 13 14.25 3.21 41.85
C LEU A 13 15.64 3.65 41.35
N ILE A 14 16.42 4.45 42.09
CA ILE A 14 17.75 4.96 41.65
C ILE A 14 18.90 4.53 42.60
N CYS A 15 18.79 3.44 43.33
CA CYS A 15 19.88 2.97 44.19
C CYS A 15 20.15 1.46 44.05
N SER A 16 20.45 0.97 42.88
CA SER A 16 21.00 -0.39 42.75
C SER A 16 21.75 -0.63 41.45
N ILE A 17 22.76 0.18 41.11
CA ILE A 17 23.82 -0.18 40.15
C ILE A 17 25.10 0.56 40.61
N PHE A 18 25.82 0.02 41.60
CA PHE A 18 27.26 0.25 41.80
C PHE A 18 27.78 -0.77 42.80
N ALA A 19 28.28 -1.90 42.33
CA ALA A 19 29.37 -2.65 42.97
C ALA A 19 29.84 -3.80 42.07
N GLY A 20 31.11 -3.80 41.66
CA GLY A 20 31.74 -4.98 41.14
C GLY A 20 32.74 -4.78 39.98
N CYS A 21 33.74 -3.92 40.14
CA CYS A 21 35.00 -4.04 39.40
C CYS A 21 35.98 -4.89 40.22
N SER A 22 36.44 -6.00 39.66
CA SER A 22 37.69 -6.63 40.09
C SER A 22 38.38 -7.16 38.82
N SER A 23 39.56 -6.60 38.59
CA SER A 23 40.53 -6.91 37.58
C SER A 23 41.21 -8.25 37.79
N ALA A 24 41.35 -9.09 36.79
CA ALA A 24 42.37 -10.11 36.74
C ALA A 24 43.10 -10.00 35.36
N LYS A 25 44.35 -9.59 35.44
CA LYS A 25 45.35 -9.72 34.36
C LYS A 25 45.62 -11.19 34.08
N GLN A 26 45.62 -11.58 32.84
CA GLN A 26 46.27 -12.84 32.42
C GLN A 26 47.24 -12.54 31.28
N GLU A 27 48.49 -12.97 31.54
CA GLU A 27 49.68 -12.76 30.70
C GLU A 27 49.62 -13.61 29.43
N SER A 28 50.19 -13.07 28.35
CA SER A 28 50.47 -13.78 27.11
C SER A 28 51.77 -14.63 27.22
N PRO A 29 51.83 -15.84 26.68
CA PRO A 29 53.12 -16.50 26.50
C PRO A 29 53.69 -16.18 25.11
N THR A 30 54.99 -15.90 25.14
CA THR A 30 55.93 -15.68 24.05
C THR A 30 56.16 -16.95 23.20
N PRO A 31 56.41 -16.83 21.89
CA PRO A 31 56.63 -17.99 20.99
C PRO A 31 58.04 -18.59 21.15
N ALA A 32 58.08 -19.90 21.09
CA ALA A 32 59.34 -20.65 21.02
C ALA A 32 59.77 -20.85 19.55
N GLU A 33 61.07 -20.72 19.33
CA GLU A 33 61.78 -20.82 18.05
C GLU A 33 61.79 -22.24 17.47
N THR A 34 61.84 -22.26 16.16
CA THR A 34 61.97 -23.32 15.17
C THR A 34 63.20 -24.19 15.28
N PRO A 35 63.26 -25.36 14.64
CA PRO A 35 64.30 -25.59 13.71
C PRO A 35 63.88 -26.00 12.29
N ALA A 36 64.67 -25.51 11.35
CA ALA A 36 64.54 -25.72 9.92
C ALA A 36 64.72 -27.20 9.53
N ALA A 37 63.96 -27.68 8.60
CA ALA A 37 64.22 -28.89 7.83
C ALA A 37 63.80 -28.72 6.37
N ASP A 38 64.76 -28.83 5.55
CA ASP A 38 64.89 -29.24 4.14
C ASP A 38 63.68 -29.09 3.16
N ALA A 39 64.03 -28.36 2.11
CA ALA A 39 63.25 -28.21 0.88
C ALA A 39 63.17 -29.52 0.07
N GLN A 40 62.01 -30.05 -0.14
CA GLN A 40 61.69 -30.90 -1.29
C GLN A 40 60.53 -30.21 -2.13
N GLN A 41 60.86 -29.95 -3.40
CA GLN A 41 59.96 -29.47 -4.42
C GLN A 41 58.82 -30.47 -4.60
N PRO A 42 57.56 -30.05 -4.57
CA PRO A 42 56.43 -30.87 -5.06
C PRO A 42 56.35 -30.80 -6.58
N ALA A 43 56.08 -31.94 -7.19
CA ALA A 43 55.80 -32.11 -8.60
C ALA A 43 54.65 -31.24 -9.08
N GLN A 44 54.76 -30.67 -10.28
CA GLN A 44 53.69 -30.04 -11.02
C GLN A 44 52.56 -31.04 -11.27
N GLU A 45 51.40 -30.80 -10.68
CA GLU A 45 50.12 -31.35 -11.16
C GLU A 45 49.78 -30.76 -12.53
N PRO A 46 49.17 -31.55 -13.44
CA PRO A 46 48.74 -31.05 -14.75
C PRO A 46 47.67 -29.97 -14.58
N ALA A 47 47.83 -28.90 -15.31
CA ALA A 47 46.83 -27.84 -15.40
C ALA A 47 45.45 -28.45 -15.71
N ALA A 48 44.49 -28.19 -14.84
CA ALA A 48 43.08 -28.48 -15.10
C ALA A 48 42.66 -27.69 -16.36
N GLU A 49 42.02 -28.36 -17.31
CA GLU A 49 41.34 -27.71 -18.43
C GLU A 49 40.38 -26.66 -17.90
N PRO A 50 40.28 -25.46 -18.52
CA PRO A 50 39.29 -24.48 -18.12
C PRO A 50 37.90 -25.09 -18.32
N ALA A 51 37.06 -24.99 -17.28
CA ALA A 51 35.64 -25.31 -17.39
C ALA A 51 35.04 -24.53 -18.54
N PRO A 52 34.02 -25.06 -19.23
CA PRO A 52 33.35 -24.32 -20.30
C PRO A 52 32.84 -23.02 -19.75
N ASP A 53 33.17 -21.95 -20.44
CA ASP A 53 32.66 -20.60 -20.24
C ASP A 53 31.17 -20.65 -20.60
N ASP A 54 30.30 -20.69 -19.60
CA ASP A 54 28.86 -20.71 -19.75
C ASP A 54 28.32 -19.32 -20.14
N GLY A 55 29.01 -18.59 -20.97
CA GLY A 55 28.48 -17.42 -21.72
C GLY A 55 27.61 -16.42 -20.96
N ALA A 56 27.54 -16.51 -19.64
CA ALA A 56 26.82 -15.53 -18.82
C ALA A 56 27.69 -14.25 -18.77
N GLU A 57 27.24 -13.23 -19.45
CA GLU A 57 27.85 -11.90 -19.37
C GLU A 57 27.89 -11.48 -17.89
N THR A 58 29.10 -11.20 -17.40
CA THR A 58 29.27 -10.69 -16.03
C THR A 58 28.50 -9.37 -15.91
N PRO A 59 27.55 -9.22 -14.99
CA PRO A 59 26.76 -8.00 -14.87
C PRO A 59 27.65 -6.78 -14.65
N ALA A 60 27.27 -5.63 -15.20
CA ALA A 60 28.01 -4.39 -15.09
C ALA A 60 28.00 -3.80 -13.65
N PHE A 61 27.39 -4.48 -12.71
CA PHE A 61 27.21 -4.06 -11.31
C PHE A 61 27.59 -5.21 -10.36
N THR A 62 28.05 -4.85 -9.17
CA THR A 62 28.53 -5.82 -8.17
C THR A 62 27.72 -5.78 -6.88
N LYS A 63 26.81 -4.80 -6.74
CA LYS A 63 26.01 -4.58 -5.53
C LYS A 63 24.63 -4.06 -5.87
N LEU A 64 23.64 -4.46 -5.07
CA LEU A 64 22.30 -3.93 -4.99
C LEU A 64 21.95 -3.67 -3.52
N ASP A 65 21.39 -2.51 -3.21
CA ASP A 65 20.91 -2.12 -1.88
C ASP A 65 19.45 -1.70 -1.97
N ILE A 66 18.55 -2.47 -1.37
CA ILE A 66 17.11 -2.20 -1.41
C ILE A 66 16.54 -1.96 -0.02
N ALA A 67 15.52 -1.13 0.06
CA ALA A 67 14.77 -0.87 1.27
C ALA A 67 13.27 -0.89 0.97
N CYS A 68 12.57 -1.93 1.46
CA CYS A 68 11.18 -2.18 1.11
C CYS A 68 10.32 -2.45 2.35
N PHE A 69 9.17 -1.77 2.41
CA PHE A 69 8.12 -2.04 3.38
C PHE A 69 7.52 -3.44 3.14
N THR A 70 7.30 -4.20 4.22
CA THR A 70 6.82 -5.60 4.14
C THR A 70 5.40 -5.80 4.67
N GLY A 71 4.80 -4.80 5.30
CA GLY A 71 3.45 -4.93 5.87
C GLY A 71 2.42 -5.30 4.80
N GLY A 72 1.68 -6.39 5.03
CA GLY A 72 0.69 -6.93 4.09
C GLY A 72 1.25 -7.74 2.91
N TYR A 73 2.60 -7.76 2.71
CA TYR A 73 3.24 -8.42 1.57
C TYR A 73 4.01 -9.70 1.93
N GLY A 74 3.99 -10.11 3.20
CA GLY A 74 4.70 -11.33 3.65
C GLY A 74 6.17 -11.35 3.21
N ASP A 75 6.61 -12.49 2.66
CA ASP A 75 8.00 -12.70 2.19
C ASP A 75 8.21 -12.32 0.71
N MET A 76 7.27 -11.62 0.08
CA MET A 76 7.32 -11.27 -1.36
C MET A 76 8.66 -10.63 -1.77
N TRP A 77 9.09 -9.59 -1.03
CA TRP A 77 10.34 -8.91 -1.34
C TRP A 77 11.56 -9.81 -1.14
N ALA A 78 11.53 -10.70 -0.16
CA ALA A 78 12.61 -11.67 0.07
C ALA A 78 12.68 -12.68 -1.10
N GLU A 79 11.57 -13.18 -1.62
CA GLU A 79 11.57 -14.06 -2.80
C GLU A 79 12.04 -13.33 -4.07
N LEU A 80 11.65 -12.07 -4.27
CA LEU A 80 12.16 -11.26 -5.38
C LEU A 80 13.67 -11.04 -5.29
N VAL A 81 14.21 -10.84 -4.09
CA VAL A 81 15.65 -10.76 -3.83
C VAL A 81 16.34 -12.08 -4.16
N GLU A 82 15.76 -13.21 -3.79
CA GLU A 82 16.33 -14.53 -4.12
C GLU A 82 16.28 -14.79 -5.64
N LEU A 83 15.21 -14.40 -6.32
CA LEU A 83 15.12 -14.46 -7.79
C LEU A 83 16.21 -13.59 -8.45
N PHE A 84 16.46 -12.39 -7.92
CA PHE A 84 17.52 -11.51 -8.38
C PHE A 84 18.92 -12.16 -8.22
N LYS A 85 19.20 -12.75 -7.04
CA LYS A 85 20.49 -13.45 -6.79
C LYS A 85 20.70 -14.65 -7.69
N GLN A 86 19.62 -15.37 -8.03
CA GLN A 86 19.68 -16.49 -8.98
C GLN A 86 19.99 -16.01 -10.40
N THR A 87 19.38 -14.88 -10.81
CA THR A 87 19.58 -14.29 -12.15
C THR A 87 20.96 -13.63 -12.29
N TYR A 88 21.46 -13.02 -11.20
CA TYR A 88 22.74 -12.30 -11.17
C TYR A 88 23.68 -12.87 -10.09
N PRO A 89 24.21 -14.09 -10.29
CA PRO A 89 25.06 -14.73 -9.29
C PRO A 89 26.34 -13.92 -9.06
N GLY A 90 26.73 -13.75 -7.79
CA GLY A 90 27.92 -13.01 -7.40
C GLY A 90 27.70 -11.52 -7.12
N VAL A 91 26.51 -10.99 -7.33
CA VAL A 91 26.13 -9.63 -6.90
C VAL A 91 25.84 -9.63 -5.39
N GLU A 92 26.46 -8.74 -4.65
CA GLU A 92 26.14 -8.49 -3.24
C GLU A 92 24.77 -7.84 -3.13
N VAL A 93 23.85 -8.40 -2.33
CA VAL A 93 22.53 -7.79 -2.07
C VAL A 93 22.43 -7.42 -0.60
N VAL A 94 22.22 -6.14 -0.33
CA VAL A 94 21.82 -5.60 0.97
C VAL A 94 20.31 -5.33 0.91
N ALA A 95 19.54 -5.95 1.80
CA ALA A 95 18.08 -5.81 1.80
C ALA A 95 17.60 -5.42 3.20
N ASP A 96 17.03 -4.22 3.31
CA ASP A 96 16.30 -3.75 4.49
C ASP A 96 14.81 -3.98 4.25
N LEU A 97 14.30 -5.11 4.72
CA LEU A 97 12.91 -5.55 4.53
C LEU A 97 12.20 -5.57 5.87
N SER A 98 11.35 -4.57 6.13
CA SER A 98 10.68 -4.45 7.43
C SER A 98 9.49 -3.49 7.38
N ASN A 99 8.64 -3.57 8.42
CA ASN A 99 7.45 -2.72 8.55
C ASN A 99 7.78 -1.29 9.03
N ASP A 100 9.00 -1.03 9.49
CA ASP A 100 9.47 0.26 9.98
C ASP A 100 10.61 0.85 9.13
N VAL A 101 10.72 0.43 7.87
CA VAL A 101 11.80 0.81 6.96
C VAL A 101 11.81 2.31 6.63
N GLU A 102 10.66 2.97 6.69
CA GLU A 102 10.46 4.36 6.24
C GLU A 102 11.34 5.37 7.00
N SER A 103 11.45 5.23 8.31
CA SER A 103 12.31 6.09 9.14
C SER A 103 13.78 5.99 8.72
N ARG A 104 14.23 4.78 8.35
CA ARG A 104 15.59 4.54 7.87
C ARG A 104 15.81 5.03 6.45
N VAL A 105 14.82 4.82 5.57
CA VAL A 105 14.83 5.39 4.20
C VAL A 105 14.96 6.90 4.28
N ARG A 106 14.10 7.57 5.07
CA ARG A 106 14.16 9.03 5.27
C ARG A 106 15.57 9.50 5.67
N ALA A 107 16.18 8.84 6.64
CA ALA A 107 17.53 9.19 7.10
C ALA A 107 18.58 8.99 6.00
N ARG A 108 18.51 7.86 5.27
CA ARG A 108 19.47 7.51 4.21
C ARG A 108 19.33 8.39 2.97
N MET A 109 18.12 8.81 2.61
CA MET A 109 17.88 9.72 1.46
C MET A 109 18.56 11.09 1.61
N LEU A 110 18.90 11.50 2.83
CA LEU A 110 19.64 12.74 3.12
C LEU A 110 21.16 12.57 3.02
N THR A 111 21.66 11.37 2.79
CA THR A 111 23.09 11.05 2.68
C THR A 111 23.51 10.86 1.21
N ASP A 112 24.81 10.59 0.99
CA ASP A 112 25.34 10.22 -0.32
C ASP A 112 25.30 8.71 -0.58
N THR A 113 24.66 7.94 0.31
CA THR A 113 24.51 6.48 0.22
C THR A 113 23.06 6.06 0.46
N PRO A 114 22.08 6.58 -0.31
CA PRO A 114 20.71 6.10 -0.23
C PRO A 114 20.64 4.63 -0.65
N PRO A 115 19.50 3.93 -0.43
CA PRO A 115 19.25 2.67 -1.12
C PRO A 115 19.28 2.83 -2.64
N ASP A 116 19.42 1.74 -3.39
CA ASP A 116 19.31 1.76 -4.85
C ASP A 116 17.84 1.66 -5.29
N VAL A 117 17.03 0.94 -4.51
CA VAL A 117 15.58 0.79 -4.74
C VAL A 117 14.84 1.02 -3.43
N ILE A 118 13.74 1.75 -3.49
CA ILE A 118 12.86 1.98 -2.34
C ILE A 118 11.40 1.67 -2.66
N PHE A 119 10.75 0.94 -1.76
CA PHE A 119 9.30 0.82 -1.68
C PHE A 119 8.84 1.16 -0.26
N ILE A 120 7.91 2.07 -0.14
CA ILE A 120 7.33 2.53 1.13
C ILE A 120 5.81 2.61 1.00
N SER A 121 5.10 2.43 2.10
CA SER A 121 3.64 2.30 2.09
C SER A 121 2.88 3.63 2.03
N GLY A 122 3.58 4.77 1.92
CA GLY A 122 2.95 6.09 1.96
C GLY A 122 2.61 6.54 3.39
N SER A 123 3.48 6.24 4.35
CA SER A 123 3.35 6.72 5.74
C SER A 123 3.64 8.22 5.86
N GLU A 124 3.19 8.81 6.97
CA GLU A 124 3.52 10.22 7.32
C GLU A 124 5.03 10.44 7.56
N GLU A 125 5.81 9.37 7.77
CA GLU A 125 7.23 9.47 8.07
C GLU A 125 8.09 9.83 6.85
N TYR A 126 7.71 9.35 5.66
CA TYR A 126 8.40 9.66 4.41
C TYR A 126 7.45 9.55 3.21
N ASP A 127 7.16 10.68 2.57
CA ASP A 127 6.33 10.72 1.36
C ASP A 127 7.20 10.62 0.10
N ILE A 128 7.03 9.52 -0.63
CA ILE A 128 7.76 9.22 -1.87
C ILE A 128 7.36 10.17 -3.02
N ASN A 129 6.12 10.67 -3.03
CA ASN A 129 5.67 11.62 -4.06
C ASN A 129 6.34 12.97 -3.87
N THR A 130 6.47 13.44 -2.62
CA THR A 130 7.26 14.64 -2.29
C THR A 130 8.72 14.46 -2.67
N ALA A 131 9.29 13.26 -2.46
CA ALA A 131 10.66 12.98 -2.88
C ALA A 131 10.81 13.03 -4.41
N ALA A 132 9.85 12.50 -5.17
CA ALA A 132 9.81 12.59 -6.63
C ALA A 132 9.70 14.06 -7.09
N ALA A 133 8.74 14.81 -6.55
CA ALA A 133 8.51 16.21 -6.88
C ALA A 133 9.72 17.10 -6.56
N SER A 134 10.46 16.78 -5.48
CA SER A 134 11.69 17.49 -5.07
C SER A 134 12.94 17.03 -5.83
N GLY A 135 12.83 16.16 -6.82
CA GLY A 135 13.96 15.69 -7.63
C GLY A 135 14.91 14.76 -6.87
N MET A 136 14.45 14.07 -5.84
CA MET A 136 15.24 13.09 -5.09
C MET A 136 15.23 11.70 -5.72
N LEU A 137 14.34 11.45 -6.68
CA LEU A 137 14.24 10.19 -7.42
C LEU A 137 14.77 10.34 -8.85
N MET A 138 15.17 9.22 -9.44
CA MET A 138 15.59 9.10 -10.83
C MET A 138 14.36 8.99 -11.73
N ALA A 139 14.33 9.77 -12.82
CA ALA A 139 13.33 9.60 -13.86
C ALA A 139 13.61 8.29 -14.64
N LEU A 140 12.58 7.49 -14.83
CA LEU A 140 12.65 6.17 -15.45
C LEU A 140 12.07 6.14 -16.88
N ASP A 141 11.70 7.31 -17.44
CA ASP A 141 11.11 7.44 -18.77
C ASP A 141 11.94 6.73 -19.85
N ASP A 142 13.25 7.00 -19.89
CA ASP A 142 14.14 6.42 -20.87
C ASP A 142 14.26 4.89 -20.72
N TRP A 143 14.24 4.40 -19.48
CA TRP A 143 14.31 2.96 -19.23
C TRP A 143 13.02 2.27 -19.63
N PHE A 144 11.84 2.85 -19.35
CA PHE A 144 10.57 2.29 -19.82
C PHE A 144 10.39 2.40 -21.33
N ALA A 145 11.00 3.39 -21.98
CA ALA A 145 10.95 3.52 -23.43
C ALA A 145 11.88 2.54 -24.18
N ASN A 146 13.08 2.26 -23.63
CA ASN A 146 14.17 1.62 -24.34
C ASN A 146 14.76 0.38 -23.63
N GLY A 147 14.39 0.14 -22.37
CA GLY A 147 14.88 -0.99 -21.58
C GLY A 147 14.12 -2.27 -21.83
N VAL A 148 14.60 -3.35 -21.21
CA VAL A 148 13.97 -4.67 -21.23
C VAL A 148 13.82 -5.19 -19.81
N ASN A 149 12.83 -6.07 -19.59
CA ASN A 149 12.71 -6.81 -18.33
C ASN A 149 13.67 -8.03 -18.32
N ALA A 150 13.63 -8.84 -17.28
CA ALA A 150 14.49 -10.01 -17.18
C ALA A 150 14.13 -11.15 -18.15
N ASP A 151 12.94 -11.12 -18.75
CA ASP A 151 12.51 -12.06 -19.78
C ASP A 151 12.96 -11.61 -21.19
N GLY A 152 13.51 -10.38 -21.30
CA GLY A 152 13.89 -9.76 -22.57
C GLY A 152 12.75 -9.01 -23.27
N ASP A 153 11.59 -8.84 -22.59
CA ASP A 153 10.47 -8.08 -23.14
C ASP A 153 10.78 -6.58 -23.08
N PRO A 154 10.49 -5.81 -24.15
CA PRO A 154 10.62 -4.35 -24.11
C PRO A 154 9.74 -3.75 -23.00
N MET A 155 10.30 -2.91 -22.13
CA MET A 155 9.55 -2.26 -21.04
C MET A 155 8.37 -1.42 -21.55
N SER A 156 8.48 -0.86 -22.76
CA SER A 156 7.38 -0.16 -23.44
C SER A 156 6.14 -1.02 -23.76
N GLU A 157 6.30 -2.36 -23.70
CA GLU A 157 5.22 -3.32 -23.89
C GLU A 157 4.77 -3.99 -22.59
N VAL A 158 5.52 -3.80 -21.49
CA VAL A 158 5.23 -4.44 -20.19
C VAL A 158 4.11 -3.74 -19.45
N MET A 159 4.01 -2.41 -19.60
CA MET A 159 2.98 -1.62 -18.92
C MET A 159 2.20 -0.75 -19.93
N THR A 160 0.89 -0.61 -19.67
CA THR A 160 0.06 0.29 -20.47
C THR A 160 0.37 1.76 -20.16
N GLU A 161 0.12 2.66 -21.11
CA GLU A 161 0.29 4.10 -20.93
C GLU A 161 -0.52 4.64 -19.74
N ALA A 162 -1.75 4.15 -19.57
CA ALA A 162 -2.59 4.52 -18.43
C ALA A 162 -1.98 4.17 -17.07
N ARG A 163 -1.29 3.03 -16.95
CA ARG A 163 -0.60 2.64 -15.71
C ARG A 163 0.68 3.45 -15.50
N LEU A 164 1.41 3.78 -16.56
CA LEU A 164 2.58 4.66 -16.43
C LEU A 164 2.17 6.07 -16.00
N ALA A 165 1.00 6.54 -16.45
CA ALA A 165 0.49 7.87 -16.08
C ALA A 165 0.28 8.04 -14.57
N SER A 166 -0.07 6.99 -13.82
CA SER A 166 -0.25 7.06 -12.36
C SER A 166 1.06 7.33 -11.61
N GLY A 167 2.21 6.96 -12.18
CA GLY A 167 3.54 7.19 -11.62
C GLY A 167 4.24 8.47 -12.08
N MET A 168 3.54 9.30 -12.87
CA MET A 168 4.10 10.54 -13.42
C MET A 168 4.04 11.68 -12.40
N VAL A 169 5.16 12.35 -12.20
CA VAL A 169 5.26 13.57 -11.39
C VAL A 169 5.90 14.64 -12.25
N ASN A 170 5.27 15.80 -12.39
CA ASN A 170 5.74 16.90 -13.23
C ASN A 170 6.11 16.48 -14.67
N GLY A 171 5.30 15.58 -15.25
CA GLY A 171 5.48 15.11 -16.63
C GLY A 171 6.63 14.12 -16.83
N LYS A 172 7.17 13.52 -15.77
CA LYS A 172 8.20 12.47 -15.82
C LYS A 172 7.82 11.27 -14.96
N LEU A 173 8.18 10.07 -15.38
CA LEU A 173 7.92 8.84 -14.68
C LEU A 173 8.96 8.59 -13.58
N TYR A 174 8.58 8.76 -12.33
CA TYR A 174 9.43 8.50 -11.16
C TYR A 174 8.99 7.29 -10.34
N LEU A 175 7.70 6.99 -10.37
CA LEU A 175 7.03 6.05 -9.46
C LEU A 175 6.22 5.02 -10.25
N PRO A 176 6.85 4.18 -11.09
CA PRO A 176 6.11 3.15 -11.78
C PRO A 176 5.43 2.21 -10.79
N SER A 177 4.18 1.89 -11.06
CA SER A 177 3.41 0.92 -10.29
C SER A 177 3.95 -0.49 -10.52
N TRP A 178 4.14 -1.27 -9.46
CA TRP A 178 4.54 -2.69 -9.55
C TRP A 178 3.38 -3.63 -9.23
N SER A 179 2.35 -3.12 -8.57
CA SER A 179 1.11 -3.82 -8.27
C SER A 179 -0.03 -2.81 -8.26
N THR A 180 -1.23 -3.27 -8.55
CA THR A 180 -2.47 -2.52 -8.32
C THR A 180 -3.33 -3.23 -7.29
N SER A 181 -4.24 -2.51 -6.67
CA SER A 181 -5.25 -3.06 -5.78
C SER A 181 -6.52 -2.23 -5.89
N TYR A 182 -7.63 -2.78 -5.44
CA TYR A 182 -8.91 -2.11 -5.47
C TYR A 182 -9.49 -2.00 -4.07
N GLY A 183 -10.05 -0.85 -3.75
CA GLY A 183 -10.87 -0.63 -2.57
C GLY A 183 -12.34 -0.64 -2.93
N GLY A 184 -13.08 -1.47 -2.25
CA GLY A 184 -14.51 -1.61 -2.37
C GLY A 184 -15.07 -2.12 -1.05
N TRP A 185 -16.13 -2.87 -1.12
CA TRP A 185 -16.74 -3.48 0.05
C TRP A 185 -16.62 -5.00 0.00
N TRP A 186 -16.64 -5.61 1.16
CA TRP A 186 -16.56 -7.06 1.33
C TRP A 186 -17.77 -7.57 2.10
N TYR A 187 -18.20 -8.78 1.79
CA TYR A 187 -19.24 -9.51 2.50
C TYR A 187 -18.90 -11.01 2.57
N ASP A 188 -19.51 -11.74 3.52
CA ASP A 188 -19.46 -13.19 3.53
C ASP A 188 -20.61 -13.74 2.67
N LYS A 189 -20.27 -14.36 1.53
CA LYS A 189 -21.22 -14.94 0.60
C LYS A 189 -22.02 -16.07 1.26
N ALA A 190 -21.37 -16.92 2.06
CA ALA A 190 -22.03 -18.03 2.76
C ALA A 190 -23.07 -17.52 3.77
N LEU A 191 -22.77 -16.42 4.49
CA LEU A 191 -23.73 -15.77 5.39
C LEU A 191 -24.94 -15.21 4.64
N PHE A 192 -24.72 -14.52 3.52
CA PHE A 192 -25.80 -13.96 2.71
C PHE A 192 -26.70 -15.04 2.11
N GLU A 193 -26.10 -16.10 1.54
CA GLU A 193 -26.86 -17.23 0.99
C GLU A 193 -27.67 -17.98 2.06
N LYS A 194 -27.07 -18.24 3.22
CA LYS A 194 -27.73 -18.88 4.36
C LYS A 194 -28.98 -18.16 4.83
N ASN A 195 -28.96 -16.83 4.79
CA ASN A 195 -30.06 -15.98 5.25
C ASN A 195 -31.01 -15.55 4.11
N GLY A 196 -30.69 -15.88 2.86
CA GLY A 196 -31.45 -15.44 1.69
C GLY A 196 -31.42 -13.93 1.47
N TRP A 197 -30.30 -13.29 1.84
CA TRP A 197 -30.09 -11.87 1.63
C TRP A 197 -29.57 -11.59 0.22
N THR A 198 -30.08 -10.53 -0.40
CA THR A 198 -29.53 -10.03 -1.67
C THR A 198 -28.35 -9.12 -1.39
N VAL A 199 -27.25 -9.32 -2.12
CA VAL A 199 -26.08 -8.43 -2.07
C VAL A 199 -26.51 -7.09 -2.68
N PRO A 200 -26.38 -5.96 -1.94
CA PRO A 200 -26.82 -4.67 -2.43
C PRO A 200 -25.83 -4.11 -3.46
N THR A 201 -26.35 -3.59 -4.56
CA THR A 201 -25.62 -2.87 -5.59
C THR A 201 -26.00 -1.39 -5.66
N THR A 202 -27.10 -1.02 -5.03
CA THR A 202 -27.61 0.37 -4.93
C THR A 202 -27.95 0.72 -3.48
N TRP A 203 -28.17 2.04 -3.23
CA TRP A 203 -28.63 2.52 -1.93
C TRP A 203 -29.99 1.91 -1.54
N GLU A 204 -30.90 1.83 -2.47
CA GLU A 204 -32.22 1.26 -2.25
C GLU A 204 -32.12 -0.19 -1.79
N GLU A 205 -31.30 -1.00 -2.46
CA GLU A 205 -31.07 -2.40 -2.09
C GLU A 205 -30.36 -2.53 -0.72
N LEU A 206 -29.42 -1.62 -0.40
CA LEU A 206 -28.81 -1.57 0.91
C LEU A 206 -29.84 -1.29 2.00
N TYR A 207 -30.74 -0.33 1.79
CA TYR A 207 -31.83 -0.04 2.73
C TYR A 207 -32.87 -1.16 2.81
N GLU A 208 -33.03 -1.99 1.78
CA GLU A 208 -33.89 -3.16 1.80
C GLU A 208 -33.31 -4.36 2.57
N VAL A 209 -31.98 -4.56 2.49
CA VAL A 209 -31.31 -5.70 3.14
C VAL A 209 -30.90 -5.40 4.59
N ALA A 210 -30.50 -4.17 4.90
CA ALA A 210 -29.99 -3.82 6.22
C ALA A 210 -30.93 -4.10 7.39
N PRO A 211 -32.27 -3.87 7.31
CA PRO A 211 -33.20 -4.27 8.37
C PRO A 211 -33.18 -5.79 8.64
N LYS A 212 -33.06 -6.62 7.60
CA LYS A 212 -33.01 -8.08 7.72
C LYS A 212 -31.74 -8.55 8.42
N ILE A 213 -30.61 -7.88 8.12
CA ILE A 213 -29.32 -8.12 8.77
C ILE A 213 -29.40 -7.75 10.25
N LYS A 214 -30.00 -6.60 10.59
CA LYS A 214 -30.23 -6.16 11.98
C LYS A 214 -31.13 -7.11 12.75
N GLU A 215 -32.19 -7.65 12.13
CA GLU A 215 -33.08 -8.65 12.74
C GLU A 215 -32.33 -9.94 13.09
N ALA A 216 -31.28 -10.29 12.36
CA ALA A 216 -30.40 -11.41 12.68
C ALA A 216 -29.38 -11.08 13.80
N GLY A 217 -29.37 -9.86 14.31
CA GLY A 217 -28.45 -9.40 15.37
C GLY A 217 -27.07 -9.05 14.87
N ILE A 218 -26.92 -8.80 13.56
CA ILE A 218 -25.64 -8.49 12.90
C ILE A 218 -25.63 -6.99 12.54
N ILE A 219 -24.47 -6.35 12.62
CA ILE A 219 -24.25 -4.97 12.20
C ILE A 219 -24.19 -4.95 10.66
N PRO A 220 -25.05 -4.18 9.97
CA PRO A 220 -25.06 -4.20 8.51
C PRO A 220 -23.75 -3.72 7.90
N VAL A 221 -23.20 -2.58 8.35
CA VAL A 221 -21.97 -1.97 7.84
C VAL A 221 -21.13 -1.43 8.99
N MET A 222 -19.84 -1.65 8.92
CA MET A 222 -18.83 -1.01 9.78
C MET A 222 -17.59 -0.71 8.94
N TYR A 223 -16.95 0.44 9.11
CA TYR A 223 -15.60 0.64 8.55
C TYR A 223 -14.53 0.51 9.63
N GLN A 224 -13.35 0.06 9.22
CA GLN A 224 -12.18 -0.06 10.09
C GLN A 224 -11.29 1.19 9.97
N SER A 225 -11.26 2.03 10.98
CA SER A 225 -10.55 3.32 10.99
C SER A 225 -11.08 4.38 10.02
N ILE A 226 -10.70 5.62 10.28
CA ILE A 226 -11.18 6.79 9.52
C ILE A 226 -10.74 6.77 8.06
N ASN A 227 -9.55 6.26 7.74
CA ASN A 227 -9.05 6.22 6.37
C ASN A 227 -9.94 5.35 5.47
N TYR A 228 -10.49 4.25 5.99
CA TYR A 228 -11.43 3.41 5.25
C TYR A 228 -12.78 4.08 5.02
N ALA A 229 -13.18 5.00 5.89
CA ALA A 229 -14.34 5.85 5.65
C ALA A 229 -14.09 6.89 4.52
N ILE A 230 -12.84 7.26 4.29
CA ILE A 230 -12.48 8.22 3.24
C ILE A 230 -12.50 7.52 1.88
N TRP A 231 -11.58 6.63 1.62
CA TRP A 231 -11.45 6.02 0.31
C TRP A 231 -12.42 4.85 0.06
N GLY A 232 -12.87 4.15 1.10
CA GLY A 232 -13.87 3.08 1.00
C GLY A 232 -15.31 3.57 1.04
N TYR A 233 -15.55 4.86 1.31
CA TYR A 233 -16.83 5.49 1.30
C TYR A 233 -16.81 6.85 0.59
N MET A 234 -16.16 7.88 1.16
CA MET A 234 -16.37 9.27 0.74
C MET A 234 -15.99 9.52 -0.72
N TYR A 235 -14.87 8.98 -1.18
CA TYR A 235 -14.46 9.11 -2.59
C TYR A 235 -15.49 8.49 -3.53
N GLN A 236 -15.91 7.28 -3.23
CA GLN A 236 -16.89 6.54 -4.04
C GLN A 236 -18.27 7.17 -3.95
N ALA A 237 -18.68 7.65 -2.77
CA ALA A 237 -19.97 8.29 -2.56
C ALA A 237 -20.10 9.63 -3.31
N VAL A 238 -19.07 10.48 -3.28
CA VAL A 238 -19.05 11.74 -4.04
C VAL A 238 -19.12 11.46 -5.54
N ALA A 239 -18.36 10.46 -6.01
CA ALA A 239 -18.39 10.06 -7.40
C ALA A 239 -19.74 9.46 -7.82
N ALA A 240 -20.35 8.62 -6.99
CA ALA A 240 -21.67 8.05 -7.27
C ALA A 240 -22.77 9.12 -7.26
N ALA A 241 -22.71 10.10 -6.35
CA ALA A 241 -23.72 11.15 -6.24
C ALA A 241 -23.62 12.23 -7.33
N GLY A 242 -22.40 12.57 -7.78
CA GLY A 242 -22.18 13.69 -8.70
C GLY A 242 -21.43 13.34 -9.98
N GLY A 243 -21.10 12.07 -10.21
CA GLY A 243 -20.23 11.62 -11.30
C GLY A 243 -18.75 11.80 -11.00
N TYR A 244 -17.90 11.18 -11.84
CA TYR A 244 -16.43 11.28 -11.70
C TYR A 244 -15.92 12.73 -11.69
N GLU A 245 -16.56 13.62 -12.48
CA GLU A 245 -16.16 15.03 -12.53
C GLU A 245 -16.31 15.72 -11.17
N THR A 246 -17.38 15.43 -10.42
CA THR A 246 -17.56 15.99 -9.06
C THR A 246 -16.48 15.49 -8.10
N TYR A 247 -16.15 14.19 -8.14
CA TYR A 247 -15.02 13.66 -7.39
C TYR A 247 -13.71 14.36 -7.77
N ALA A 248 -13.42 14.48 -9.06
CA ALA A 248 -12.21 15.13 -9.55
C ALA A 248 -12.13 16.61 -9.13
N ASP A 249 -13.24 17.34 -9.23
CA ASP A 249 -13.32 18.75 -8.83
C ASP A 249 -13.13 18.95 -7.33
N CYS A 250 -13.64 18.04 -6.49
CA CYS A 250 -13.48 18.09 -5.03
C CYS A 250 -12.07 17.72 -4.58
N PHE A 251 -11.52 16.66 -5.12
CA PHE A 251 -10.33 16.00 -4.57
C PHE A 251 -9.05 16.20 -5.39
N ILE A 252 -9.16 16.43 -6.70
CA ILE A 252 -7.99 16.54 -7.60
C ILE A 252 -7.80 17.99 -8.06
N ASN A 253 -8.81 18.55 -8.72
CA ASN A 253 -8.75 19.89 -9.31
C ASN A 253 -8.86 20.99 -8.26
N LEU A 254 -9.38 20.69 -7.08
CA LEU A 254 -9.74 21.62 -6.00
C LEU A 254 -10.51 22.83 -6.53
N LYS A 255 -11.51 22.62 -7.37
CA LYS A 255 -12.28 23.67 -8.02
C LYS A 255 -13.10 24.46 -7.00
N GLU A 256 -13.11 25.78 -7.15
CA GLU A 256 -13.90 26.65 -6.27
C GLU A 256 -15.38 26.28 -6.26
N GLY A 257 -15.92 26.07 -5.04
CA GLY A 257 -17.32 25.68 -4.81
C GLY A 257 -17.63 24.20 -5.06
N ALA A 258 -16.64 23.37 -5.40
CA ALA A 258 -16.88 21.95 -5.68
C ALA A 258 -17.45 21.19 -4.49
N TRP A 259 -16.97 21.47 -3.29
CA TRP A 259 -17.49 20.88 -2.06
C TRP A 259 -18.89 21.36 -1.68
N LEU A 260 -19.35 22.50 -2.23
CA LEU A 260 -20.71 23.01 -2.05
C LEU A 260 -21.67 22.50 -3.12
N SER A 261 -21.26 21.57 -3.96
CA SER A 261 -22.10 20.96 -5.00
C SER A 261 -23.15 20.00 -4.40
N ASP A 262 -24.25 19.79 -5.14
CA ASP A 262 -25.27 18.82 -4.75
C ASP A 262 -24.72 17.40 -4.56
N GLY A 263 -23.71 17.00 -5.36
CA GLY A 263 -23.09 15.69 -5.27
C GLY A 263 -22.31 15.50 -3.96
N ALA A 264 -21.47 16.47 -3.57
CA ALA A 264 -20.73 16.41 -2.31
C ALA A 264 -21.70 16.46 -1.10
N LEU A 265 -22.69 17.33 -1.13
CA LEU A 265 -23.71 17.44 -0.08
C LEU A 265 -24.53 16.14 0.05
N THR A 266 -24.88 15.50 -1.08
CA THR A 266 -25.61 14.23 -1.09
C THR A 266 -24.77 13.12 -0.46
N ALA A 267 -23.46 13.04 -0.79
CA ALA A 267 -22.57 12.04 -0.22
C ALA A 267 -22.44 12.18 1.31
N ALA A 268 -22.26 13.40 1.82
CA ALA A 268 -22.21 13.69 3.26
C ALA A 268 -23.56 13.38 3.96
N THR A 269 -24.68 13.75 3.33
CA THR A 269 -26.03 13.48 3.84
C THR A 269 -26.29 11.98 3.93
N ASN A 270 -25.90 11.21 2.92
CA ASN A 270 -26.08 9.76 2.90
C ASN A 270 -25.25 9.10 4.01
N LEU A 271 -24.00 9.52 4.24
CA LEU A 271 -23.19 9.01 5.34
C LEU A 271 -23.90 9.20 6.69
N GLN A 272 -24.37 10.41 6.96
CA GLN A 272 -25.08 10.70 8.20
C GLN A 272 -26.39 9.91 8.33
N ASN A 273 -27.13 9.72 7.23
CA ASN A 273 -28.37 8.94 7.23
C ASN A 273 -28.11 7.46 7.49
N LEU A 274 -27.05 6.86 6.94
CA LEU A 274 -26.67 5.48 7.24
C LEU A 274 -26.50 5.26 8.76
N VAL A 275 -25.91 6.23 9.45
CA VAL A 275 -25.74 6.16 10.92
C VAL A 275 -27.07 6.36 11.63
N LYS A 276 -27.87 7.40 11.27
CA LYS A 276 -29.19 7.68 11.86
C LYS A 276 -30.13 6.48 11.76
N ASP A 277 -30.08 5.77 10.63
CA ASP A 277 -30.92 4.59 10.38
C ASP A 277 -30.30 3.29 10.95
N GLY A 278 -29.14 3.40 11.59
CA GLY A 278 -28.41 2.29 12.21
C GLY A 278 -27.95 1.23 11.19
N ILE A 279 -27.66 1.64 9.96
CA ILE A 279 -27.06 0.79 8.92
C ILE A 279 -25.56 0.80 9.09
N LEU A 280 -24.94 1.96 9.20
CA LEU A 280 -23.54 2.12 9.57
C LEU A 280 -23.42 2.23 11.10
N SER A 281 -22.53 1.45 11.70
CA SER A 281 -22.29 1.54 13.14
C SER A 281 -21.56 2.83 13.50
N GLU A 282 -22.09 3.60 14.45
CA GLU A 282 -21.41 4.78 15.02
C GLU A 282 -20.10 4.42 15.73
N THR A 283 -19.96 3.16 16.19
CA THR A 283 -18.72 2.70 16.83
C THR A 283 -17.55 2.62 15.87
N SER A 284 -17.79 2.70 14.56
CA SER A 284 -16.73 2.71 13.53
C SER A 284 -15.65 3.77 13.77
N VAL A 285 -16.01 4.92 14.36
CA VAL A 285 -15.04 6.01 14.65
C VAL A 285 -14.00 5.66 15.72
N GLY A 286 -14.31 4.70 16.58
CA GLY A 286 -13.44 4.31 17.72
C GLY A 286 -12.99 2.85 17.68
N VAL A 287 -13.38 2.09 16.66
CA VAL A 287 -12.96 0.68 16.58
C VAL A 287 -11.55 0.58 16.00
N GLU A 288 -10.74 -0.23 16.65
CA GLU A 288 -9.40 -0.54 16.13
C GLU A 288 -9.49 -1.29 14.80
N PHE A 289 -8.57 -0.99 13.89
CA PHE A 289 -8.51 -1.54 12.53
C PHE A 289 -8.69 -3.07 12.50
N THR A 290 -7.83 -3.80 13.18
CA THR A 290 -7.87 -5.27 13.23
C THR A 290 -9.12 -5.79 13.95
N GLN A 291 -9.67 -5.06 14.93
CA GLN A 291 -10.87 -5.50 15.65
C GLN A 291 -12.10 -5.48 14.73
N ALA A 292 -12.25 -4.47 13.89
CA ALA A 292 -13.36 -4.41 12.93
C ALA A 292 -13.27 -5.55 11.90
N GLN A 293 -12.06 -5.89 11.46
CA GLN A 293 -11.82 -7.02 10.56
C GLN A 293 -12.14 -8.36 11.24
N ILE A 294 -11.75 -8.54 12.51
CA ILE A 294 -12.09 -9.73 13.31
C ILE A 294 -13.61 -9.84 13.50
N ASP A 295 -14.29 -8.73 13.74
CA ASP A 295 -15.75 -8.73 13.88
C ASP A 295 -16.44 -9.12 12.56
N PHE A 296 -15.89 -8.72 11.42
CA PHE A 296 -16.38 -9.12 10.10
C PHE A 296 -16.19 -10.62 9.84
N VAL A 297 -14.97 -11.16 9.98
CA VAL A 297 -14.73 -12.59 9.72
C VAL A 297 -15.43 -13.53 10.72
N ASN A 298 -16.00 -12.99 11.80
CA ASN A 298 -16.83 -13.72 12.77
C ASN A 298 -18.34 -13.40 12.64
N ASP A 299 -18.80 -12.91 11.50
CA ASP A 299 -20.21 -12.61 11.19
C ASP A 299 -20.90 -11.64 12.16
N ARG A 300 -20.15 -10.79 12.85
CA ARG A 300 -20.73 -9.72 13.67
C ARG A 300 -21.06 -8.47 12.87
N VAL A 301 -20.37 -8.33 11.73
CA VAL A 301 -20.54 -7.28 10.74
C VAL A 301 -20.77 -7.94 9.39
N ALA A 302 -21.80 -7.54 8.67
CA ALA A 302 -22.15 -8.17 7.39
C ALA A 302 -21.36 -7.62 6.21
N MET A 303 -21.00 -6.34 6.23
CA MET A 303 -20.28 -5.67 5.14
C MET A 303 -19.25 -4.70 5.70
N ILE A 304 -18.07 -4.63 5.07
CA ILE A 304 -16.95 -3.79 5.50
C ILE A 304 -16.20 -3.24 4.28
N PRO A 305 -15.88 -1.95 4.20
CA PRO A 305 -14.98 -1.42 3.18
C PRO A 305 -13.55 -1.86 3.47
N CYS A 306 -12.88 -2.46 2.50
CA CYS A 306 -11.46 -2.77 2.57
C CYS A 306 -10.84 -2.92 1.19
N GLY A 307 -9.52 -2.89 1.11
CA GLY A 307 -8.78 -3.19 -0.11
C GLY A 307 -8.59 -4.70 -0.33
N CYS A 308 -8.09 -5.06 -1.49
CA CYS A 308 -7.90 -6.47 -1.88
C CYS A 308 -6.87 -7.23 -1.03
N TRP A 309 -6.05 -6.53 -0.23
CA TRP A 309 -5.14 -7.15 0.74
C TRP A 309 -5.84 -7.79 1.95
N PHE A 310 -7.14 -7.55 2.12
CA PHE A 310 -7.92 -7.94 3.30
C PHE A 310 -7.91 -9.45 3.54
N GLU A 311 -8.08 -10.26 2.50
CA GLU A 311 -8.03 -11.72 2.61
C GLU A 311 -6.69 -12.19 3.18
N ASN A 312 -5.58 -11.63 2.69
CA ASN A 312 -4.24 -12.00 3.16
C ASN A 312 -4.00 -11.57 4.62
N GLU A 313 -4.51 -10.43 5.03
CA GLU A 313 -4.42 -9.97 6.43
C GLU A 313 -5.19 -10.89 7.39
N MET A 314 -6.35 -11.39 6.96
CA MET A 314 -7.26 -12.16 7.82
C MET A 314 -7.17 -13.68 7.63
N LYS A 315 -6.32 -14.20 6.74
CA LYS A 315 -6.27 -15.63 6.39
C LYS A 315 -6.15 -16.57 7.59
N ASP A 316 -5.37 -16.18 8.61
CA ASP A 316 -5.16 -16.99 9.82
C ASP A 316 -6.28 -16.81 10.86
N SER A 317 -7.17 -15.84 10.67
CA SER A 317 -8.29 -15.52 11.55
C SER A 317 -9.65 -15.85 10.94
N THR A 318 -9.68 -16.16 9.65
CA THR A 318 -10.91 -16.47 8.91
C THR A 318 -11.37 -17.90 9.22
N PRO A 319 -12.60 -18.11 9.71
CA PRO A 319 -13.12 -19.44 10.02
C PRO A 319 -13.35 -20.30 8.77
N ASP A 320 -13.31 -21.63 8.95
CA ASP A 320 -13.69 -22.57 7.89
C ASP A 320 -15.14 -22.31 7.43
N GLY A 321 -15.33 -22.21 6.11
CA GLY A 321 -16.64 -22.00 5.50
C GLY A 321 -17.04 -20.52 5.35
N PHE A 322 -16.21 -19.58 5.77
CA PHE A 322 -16.37 -18.17 5.45
C PHE A 322 -15.97 -17.92 3.99
N GLU A 323 -16.85 -17.28 3.22
CA GLU A 323 -16.63 -17.02 1.79
C GLU A 323 -16.47 -15.52 1.54
N MET A 324 -15.25 -14.99 1.81
CA MET A 324 -14.92 -13.59 1.59
C MET A 324 -15.12 -13.22 0.12
N THR A 325 -16.02 -12.30 -0.16
CA THR A 325 -16.38 -11.90 -1.52
C THR A 325 -16.40 -10.40 -1.65
N PHE A 326 -15.78 -9.88 -2.71
CA PHE A 326 -15.69 -8.45 -3.01
C PHE A 326 -16.95 -7.97 -3.72
N MET A 327 -17.35 -6.72 -3.43
CA MET A 327 -18.43 -6.03 -4.11
C MET A 327 -18.08 -4.55 -4.32
N PRO A 328 -18.58 -3.91 -5.39
CA PRO A 328 -18.47 -2.47 -5.53
C PRO A 328 -19.21 -1.73 -4.40
N PHE A 329 -18.86 -0.47 -4.22
CA PHE A 329 -19.63 0.44 -3.39
C PHE A 329 -21.11 0.43 -3.83
N PRO A 330 -22.07 0.25 -2.90
CA PRO A 330 -23.48 0.02 -3.25
C PRO A 330 -24.20 1.33 -3.63
N ALA A 331 -23.68 2.03 -4.62
CA ALA A 331 -24.31 3.19 -5.22
C ALA A 331 -23.84 3.36 -6.67
N VAL A 332 -24.68 3.99 -7.48
CA VAL A 332 -24.43 4.27 -8.89
C VAL A 332 -24.61 5.74 -9.20
N ASP A 333 -23.90 6.23 -10.19
CA ASP A 333 -24.13 7.56 -10.75
C ASP A 333 -25.35 7.57 -11.68
N SER A 334 -25.66 8.73 -12.25
CA SER A 334 -26.81 8.90 -13.16
C SER A 334 -26.71 8.07 -14.45
N GLU A 335 -25.54 7.52 -14.79
CA GLU A 335 -25.31 6.65 -15.93
C GLU A 335 -25.33 5.17 -15.54
N GLY A 336 -25.48 4.88 -14.25
CA GLY A 336 -25.45 3.52 -13.69
C GLY A 336 -24.06 2.95 -13.54
N ASN A 337 -23.02 3.79 -13.38
CA ASN A 337 -21.68 3.31 -13.10
C ASN A 337 -21.47 3.19 -11.57
N HIS A 338 -20.80 2.14 -11.16
CA HIS A 338 -20.23 1.97 -9.82
C HIS A 338 -18.82 2.52 -9.76
N TYR A 339 -18.33 2.75 -8.54
CA TYR A 339 -17.00 3.27 -8.31
C TYR A 339 -16.19 2.37 -7.38
N LEU A 340 -14.91 2.16 -7.72
CA LEU A 340 -13.90 1.53 -6.88
C LEU A 340 -12.75 2.51 -6.67
N THR A 341 -12.12 2.44 -5.51
CA THR A 341 -10.87 3.16 -5.30
C THR A 341 -9.71 2.32 -5.83
N ALA A 342 -8.90 2.89 -6.70
CA ALA A 342 -7.68 2.24 -7.19
C ALA A 342 -6.49 2.66 -6.33
N PHE A 343 -5.68 1.67 -5.95
CA PHE A 343 -4.43 1.84 -5.22
C PHE A 343 -3.30 1.28 -6.07
N ASP A 344 -2.33 2.12 -6.38
CA ASP A 344 -1.12 1.71 -7.07
C ASP A 344 0.05 1.68 -6.09
N ALA A 345 0.63 0.50 -5.91
CA ALA A 345 1.87 0.35 -5.17
C ALA A 345 3.05 0.70 -6.08
N SER A 346 3.72 1.81 -5.80
CA SER A 346 4.77 2.35 -6.65
C SER A 346 6.15 2.15 -6.05
N ILE A 347 7.16 1.99 -6.90
CA ILE A 347 8.56 1.78 -6.53
C ILE A 347 9.41 2.92 -7.05
N GLY A 348 10.42 3.34 -6.29
CA GLY A 348 11.30 4.45 -6.67
C GLY A 348 12.78 4.04 -6.69
N VAL A 349 13.54 4.71 -7.57
CA VAL A 349 15.00 4.64 -7.61
C VAL A 349 15.55 5.99 -7.15
N PRO A 350 16.25 6.10 -6.03
CA PRO A 350 16.87 7.35 -5.59
C PRO A 350 17.84 7.92 -6.63
N LEU A 351 17.80 9.24 -6.85
CA LEU A 351 18.66 9.92 -7.83
C LEU A 351 20.14 9.74 -7.52
N LYS A 352 20.50 9.63 -6.24
CA LYS A 352 21.87 9.43 -5.78
C LYS A 352 22.22 7.95 -5.57
N SER A 353 21.44 7.01 -6.13
CA SER A 353 21.80 5.58 -6.11
C SER A 353 23.22 5.40 -6.63
N ASN A 354 24.01 4.58 -5.92
CA ASN A 354 25.37 4.26 -6.34
C ASN A 354 25.40 3.13 -7.38
N ASN A 355 24.28 2.38 -7.52
CA ASN A 355 24.17 1.23 -8.42
C ASN A 355 22.89 1.30 -9.28
N PRO A 356 22.67 2.37 -10.08
CA PRO A 356 21.43 2.57 -10.82
C PRO A 356 21.15 1.45 -11.84
N GLU A 357 22.18 0.81 -12.39
CA GLU A 357 22.00 -0.32 -13.31
C GLU A 357 21.56 -1.60 -12.55
N ALA A 358 22.02 -1.80 -11.31
CA ALA A 358 21.48 -2.86 -10.45
C ALA A 358 20.03 -2.61 -10.05
N ALA A 359 19.66 -1.35 -9.78
CA ALA A 359 18.29 -0.97 -9.53
C ALA A 359 17.38 -1.28 -10.72
N LYS A 360 17.76 -0.89 -11.94
CA LYS A 360 17.00 -1.20 -13.16
C LYS A 360 16.92 -2.71 -13.43
N ALA A 361 18.00 -3.47 -13.15
CA ALA A 361 17.99 -4.92 -13.26
C ALA A 361 17.02 -5.55 -12.25
N PHE A 362 16.94 -5.04 -11.01
CA PHE A 362 15.94 -5.48 -10.04
C PHE A 362 14.50 -5.15 -10.48
N LEU A 363 14.28 -3.94 -11.01
CA LEU A 363 12.98 -3.60 -11.62
C LEU A 363 12.67 -4.53 -12.80
N GLY A 364 13.66 -4.89 -13.61
CA GLY A 364 13.50 -5.87 -14.68
C GLY A 364 13.03 -7.24 -14.17
N ILE A 365 13.55 -7.69 -13.03
CA ILE A 365 13.07 -8.89 -12.34
C ILE A 365 11.63 -8.71 -11.86
N LEU A 366 11.34 -7.61 -11.18
CA LEU A 366 10.01 -7.30 -10.65
C LEU A 366 8.93 -7.31 -11.75
N TYR A 367 9.24 -6.77 -12.92
CA TYR A 367 8.33 -6.73 -14.08
C TYR A 367 8.45 -7.95 -15.00
N SER A 368 9.26 -8.94 -14.67
CA SER A 368 9.31 -10.21 -15.42
C SER A 368 8.08 -11.06 -15.09
N LYS A 369 7.85 -12.08 -15.91
CA LYS A 369 6.77 -13.04 -15.71
C LYS A 369 6.87 -13.72 -14.34
N GLU A 370 8.07 -14.18 -13.96
CA GLU A 370 8.28 -14.85 -12.67
C GLU A 370 8.16 -13.86 -11.50
N GLY A 371 8.67 -12.64 -11.65
CA GLY A 371 8.50 -11.59 -10.64
C GLY A 371 7.04 -11.26 -10.39
N GLN A 372 6.24 -11.13 -11.44
CA GLN A 372 4.81 -10.84 -11.32
C GLN A 372 3.98 -12.04 -10.80
N LYS A 373 4.43 -13.27 -11.00
CA LYS A 373 3.86 -14.45 -10.32
C LYS A 373 4.13 -14.41 -8.82
N ILE A 374 5.34 -13.99 -8.40
CA ILE A 374 5.63 -13.78 -6.98
C ILE A 374 4.70 -12.70 -6.41
N VAL A 375 4.47 -11.60 -7.13
CA VAL A 375 3.51 -10.56 -6.74
C VAL A 375 2.12 -11.17 -6.51
N ALA A 376 1.61 -11.97 -7.45
CA ALA A 376 0.31 -12.63 -7.33
C ALA A 376 0.25 -13.62 -6.16
N LYS A 377 1.31 -14.42 -5.95
CA LYS A 377 1.42 -15.39 -4.85
C LYS A 377 1.20 -14.77 -3.48
N TYR A 378 1.55 -13.50 -3.31
CA TYR A 378 1.37 -12.77 -2.05
C TYR A 378 0.13 -11.87 -2.04
N GLY A 379 -0.86 -12.16 -2.87
CA GLY A 379 -2.18 -11.52 -2.83
C GLY A 379 -2.21 -10.12 -3.45
N SER A 380 -1.20 -9.75 -4.23
CA SER A 380 -1.17 -8.49 -4.97
C SER A 380 -1.49 -8.72 -6.45
N TYR A 381 -2.10 -7.72 -7.11
CA TYR A 381 -2.47 -7.87 -8.52
C TYR A 381 -1.33 -7.45 -9.43
N PRO A 382 -0.89 -8.35 -10.36
CA PRO A 382 0.14 -8.03 -11.32
C PRO A 382 -0.24 -6.86 -12.24
N VAL A 383 0.77 -6.10 -12.64
CA VAL A 383 0.59 -4.94 -13.55
C VAL A 383 1.13 -5.18 -14.95
N SER A 384 1.96 -6.21 -15.14
CA SER A 384 2.56 -6.51 -16.44
C SER A 384 1.51 -7.02 -17.44
N SER A 385 1.46 -6.41 -18.61
CA SER A 385 0.63 -6.86 -19.72
C SER A 385 1.14 -8.17 -20.38
N LYS A 386 2.29 -8.67 -19.92
CA LYS A 386 2.89 -9.93 -20.39
C LYS A 386 2.47 -11.13 -19.55
N ILE A 387 1.71 -10.90 -18.48
CA ILE A 387 1.17 -11.96 -17.64
C ILE A 387 -0.31 -12.22 -18.00
N SER A 388 -0.69 -13.48 -18.11
CA SER A 388 -2.07 -13.90 -18.34
C SER A 388 -2.71 -14.41 -17.07
N GLU A 389 -4.04 -14.52 -17.05
CA GLU A 389 -4.78 -15.15 -15.95
C GLU A 389 -4.31 -16.58 -15.68
N ASP A 390 -4.03 -17.35 -16.75
CA ASP A 390 -3.50 -18.72 -16.63
C ASP A 390 -2.14 -18.78 -15.91
N ASP A 391 -1.31 -17.74 -16.07
CA ASP A 391 0.01 -17.67 -15.43
C ASP A 391 -0.05 -17.53 -13.92
N VAL A 392 -1.14 -16.98 -13.40
CA VAL A 392 -1.35 -16.70 -11.96
C VAL A 392 -2.51 -17.49 -11.36
N ALA A 393 -3.19 -18.34 -12.15
CA ALA A 393 -4.39 -19.06 -11.74
C ALA A 393 -4.21 -19.88 -10.44
N GLU A 394 -3.01 -20.41 -10.19
CA GLU A 394 -2.70 -21.17 -8.98
C GLU A 394 -2.67 -20.32 -7.70
N TYR A 395 -2.50 -18.99 -7.84
CA TYR A 395 -2.44 -18.03 -6.73
C TYR A 395 -3.77 -17.27 -6.57
N MET A 396 -4.70 -17.44 -7.50
CA MET A 396 -5.98 -16.76 -7.48
C MET A 396 -6.93 -17.42 -6.50
N THR A 397 -7.17 -16.76 -5.38
CA THR A 397 -8.22 -17.14 -4.45
C THR A 397 -9.61 -16.73 -4.97
N PRO A 398 -10.71 -17.33 -4.47
CA PRO A 398 -12.06 -16.87 -4.79
C PRO A 398 -12.29 -15.38 -4.46
N ALA A 399 -11.70 -14.88 -3.38
CA ALA A 399 -11.77 -13.47 -3.00
C ALA A 399 -11.05 -12.57 -4.01
N MET A 400 -9.83 -12.90 -4.42
CA MET A 400 -9.11 -12.19 -5.47
C MET A 400 -9.86 -12.20 -6.79
N ALA A 401 -10.37 -13.36 -7.21
CA ALA A 401 -11.16 -13.49 -8.44
C ALA A 401 -12.40 -12.59 -8.39
N SER A 402 -13.13 -12.56 -7.27
CA SER A 402 -14.31 -11.69 -7.13
C SER A 402 -13.99 -10.20 -7.27
N ALA A 403 -12.80 -9.75 -6.82
CA ALA A 403 -12.37 -8.37 -6.95
C ALA A 403 -11.96 -8.03 -8.40
N LEU A 404 -11.29 -8.97 -9.10
CA LEU A 404 -10.96 -8.80 -10.52
C LEU A 404 -12.23 -8.79 -11.38
N ASP A 405 -13.17 -9.71 -11.15
CA ASP A 405 -14.44 -9.76 -11.84
C ASP A 405 -15.22 -8.46 -11.66
N ALA A 406 -15.27 -7.94 -10.42
CA ALA A 406 -15.89 -6.65 -10.14
C ALA A 406 -15.18 -5.51 -10.90
N ALA A 407 -13.85 -5.46 -10.87
CA ALA A 407 -13.07 -4.42 -11.55
C ALA A 407 -13.15 -4.50 -13.08
N ALA A 408 -13.41 -5.68 -13.65
CA ALA A 408 -13.55 -5.90 -15.10
C ALA A 408 -14.96 -5.55 -15.63
N ASP A 409 -15.94 -5.31 -14.76
CA ASP A 409 -17.28 -4.91 -15.19
C ASP A 409 -17.22 -3.55 -15.93
N GLY A 410 -17.77 -3.49 -17.12
CA GLY A 410 -17.80 -2.30 -17.96
C GLY A 410 -18.54 -1.10 -17.36
N LYS A 411 -19.25 -1.30 -16.24
CA LYS A 411 -19.91 -0.26 -15.45
C LYS A 411 -19.08 0.23 -14.27
N ILE A 412 -17.87 -0.32 -14.07
CA ILE A 412 -16.96 0.17 -13.05
C ILE A 412 -16.15 1.36 -13.57
N LYS A 413 -16.04 2.37 -12.72
CA LYS A 413 -15.14 3.52 -12.85
C LYS A 413 -14.20 3.54 -11.65
N PHE A 414 -13.02 4.10 -11.83
CA PHE A 414 -12.03 4.17 -10.77
C PHE A 414 -11.85 5.61 -10.28
N VAL A 415 -11.76 5.74 -8.94
CA VAL A 415 -11.28 6.94 -8.27
C VAL A 415 -9.90 6.63 -7.67
N SER A 416 -9.02 7.62 -7.58
CA SER A 416 -7.68 7.45 -7.06
C SER A 416 -7.59 7.84 -5.59
N ASN A 417 -6.71 7.20 -4.82
CA ASN A 417 -6.36 7.65 -3.47
C ASN A 417 -5.22 8.69 -3.44
N ASN A 418 -4.64 9.05 -4.57
CA ASN A 418 -3.53 10.02 -4.67
C ASN A 418 -3.81 11.38 -3.99
N PRO A 419 -5.05 11.92 -3.94
CA PRO A 419 -5.33 13.16 -3.24
C PRO A 419 -4.89 13.18 -1.78
N GLU A 420 -4.84 12.01 -1.13
CA GLU A 420 -4.34 11.85 0.24
C GLU A 420 -2.91 12.38 0.40
N THR A 421 -2.05 12.06 -0.55
CA THR A 421 -0.66 12.50 -0.55
C THR A 421 -0.45 13.88 -1.18
N TRP A 422 -1.22 14.19 -2.22
CA TRP A 422 -1.09 15.48 -2.94
C TRP A 422 -1.50 16.67 -2.08
N TYR A 423 -2.54 16.50 -1.26
CA TYR A 423 -3.16 17.57 -0.49
C TYR A 423 -3.26 17.24 1.01
N ALA A 424 -2.13 16.79 1.56
CA ALA A 424 -2.04 16.40 2.98
C ALA A 424 -2.62 17.45 3.95
N GLY A 425 -2.57 18.74 3.58
CA GLY A 425 -3.17 19.82 4.38
C GLY A 425 -4.71 19.78 4.50
N MET A 426 -5.42 19.11 3.59
CA MET A 426 -6.87 18.89 3.67
C MET A 426 -7.24 17.70 4.56
N TRP A 427 -6.31 16.78 4.77
CA TRP A 427 -6.57 15.49 5.37
C TRP A 427 -7.14 15.55 6.78
N PRO A 428 -6.59 16.36 7.71
CA PRO A 428 -7.16 16.50 9.05
C PRO A 428 -8.61 17.00 9.04
N THR A 429 -8.93 17.97 8.17
CA THR A 429 -10.31 18.50 8.04
C THR A 429 -11.26 17.41 7.54
N LEU A 430 -10.82 16.58 6.59
CA LEU A 430 -11.61 15.49 6.05
C LEU A 430 -11.87 14.40 7.12
N GLN A 431 -10.82 14.01 7.85
CA GLN A 431 -10.90 13.01 8.92
C GLN A 431 -11.82 13.46 10.07
N ASP A 432 -11.60 14.67 10.58
CA ASP A 432 -12.40 15.25 11.64
C ASP A 432 -13.86 15.45 11.17
N GLY A 433 -14.04 15.92 9.95
CA GLY A 433 -15.35 16.14 9.35
C GLY A 433 -16.17 14.86 9.22
N ILE A 434 -15.57 13.76 8.71
CA ILE A 434 -16.24 12.47 8.62
C ILE A 434 -16.56 11.93 10.02
N THR A 435 -15.62 12.03 10.95
CA THR A 435 -15.84 11.61 12.34
C THR A 435 -17.02 12.33 12.95
N ASN A 436 -17.08 13.66 12.81
CA ASN A 436 -18.17 14.48 13.35
C ASN A 436 -19.51 14.24 12.62
N LEU A 437 -19.51 13.92 11.32
CA LEU A 437 -20.72 13.49 10.60
C LEU A 437 -21.27 12.18 11.18
N VAL A 438 -20.40 11.20 11.41
CA VAL A 438 -20.79 9.90 11.98
C VAL A 438 -21.32 10.06 13.40
N LEU A 439 -20.69 10.90 14.21
CA LEU A 439 -21.16 11.24 15.57
C LEU A 439 -22.38 12.17 15.58
N GLN A 440 -22.80 12.69 14.42
CA GLN A 440 -23.90 13.64 14.25
C GLN A 440 -23.66 14.98 14.98
N ASP A 441 -22.41 15.36 15.18
CA ASP A 441 -22.00 16.59 15.85
C ASP A 441 -21.99 17.82 14.92
N ILE A 442 -21.98 17.59 13.58
CA ILE A 442 -22.10 18.62 12.55
C ILE A 442 -23.15 18.24 11.51
N THR A 443 -23.62 19.23 10.75
CA THR A 443 -24.50 18.99 9.60
C THR A 443 -23.68 18.64 8.35
N PRO A 444 -24.29 17.98 7.34
CA PRO A 444 -23.65 17.77 6.04
C PRO A 444 -23.22 19.09 5.37
N GLU A 445 -23.99 20.17 5.54
CA GLU A 445 -23.66 21.49 5.04
C GLU A 445 -22.41 22.07 5.72
N ASP A 446 -22.29 21.92 7.06
CA ASP A 446 -21.12 22.38 7.81
C ASP A 446 -19.86 21.59 7.39
N PHE A 447 -20.00 20.26 7.17
CA PHE A 447 -18.92 19.44 6.62
C PHE A 447 -18.46 19.96 5.26
N CYS A 448 -19.40 20.13 4.31
CA CYS A 448 -19.08 20.60 2.96
C CYS A 448 -18.43 21.99 2.98
N GLN A 449 -18.88 22.90 3.86
CA GLN A 449 -18.28 24.23 4.00
C GLN A 449 -16.85 24.12 4.55
N SER A 450 -16.62 23.28 5.57
CA SER A 450 -15.27 23.07 6.13
C SER A 450 -14.31 22.52 5.09
N MET A 451 -14.77 21.61 4.24
CA MET A 451 -13.97 21.06 3.14
C MET A 451 -13.67 22.09 2.05
N GLU A 452 -14.64 22.95 1.72
CA GLU A 452 -14.43 24.05 0.75
C GLU A 452 -13.40 25.05 1.29
N ASP A 453 -13.46 25.38 2.58
CA ASP A 453 -12.53 26.28 3.23
C ASP A 453 -11.09 25.68 3.23
N ALA A 454 -10.96 24.37 3.51
CA ALA A 454 -9.69 23.67 3.43
C ALA A 454 -9.12 23.62 1.99
N ALA A 455 -9.98 23.33 1.01
CA ALA A 455 -9.60 23.38 -0.41
C ALA A 455 -9.17 24.80 -0.84
N ALA A 456 -9.84 25.85 -0.35
CA ALA A 456 -9.47 27.23 -0.61
C ALA A 456 -8.06 27.55 -0.09
N MET A 457 -7.73 27.12 1.13
CA MET A 457 -6.38 27.29 1.70
C MET A 457 -5.31 26.63 0.83
N ILE A 458 -5.55 25.42 0.34
CA ILE A 458 -4.62 24.73 -0.56
C ILE A 458 -4.51 25.47 -1.90
N ARG A 459 -5.62 25.97 -2.48
CA ARG A 459 -5.61 26.74 -3.74
C ARG A 459 -4.74 28.00 -3.64
N GLU A 460 -4.75 28.66 -2.48
CA GLU A 460 -4.01 29.90 -2.22
C GLU A 460 -2.55 29.67 -1.85
N ASP A 461 -2.15 28.45 -1.50
CA ASP A 461 -0.77 28.10 -1.13
C ASP A 461 0.05 27.74 -2.38
N ASP A 462 0.88 28.69 -2.85
CA ASP A 462 1.77 28.50 -3.99
C ASP A 462 2.85 27.42 -3.76
N SER A 463 3.08 26.98 -2.51
CA SER A 463 4.06 25.94 -2.20
C SER A 463 3.54 24.53 -2.46
N VAL A 464 2.22 24.35 -2.55
CA VAL A 464 1.58 23.07 -2.83
C VAL A 464 1.36 22.92 -4.34
N PRO A 465 1.96 21.90 -4.99
CA PRO A 465 1.68 21.61 -6.40
C PRO A 465 0.19 21.34 -6.62
N LYS A 466 -0.36 21.92 -7.69
CA LYS A 466 -1.77 21.69 -8.05
C LYS A 466 -1.85 20.63 -9.14
N HIS A 467 -2.74 19.67 -8.94
CA HIS A 467 -3.02 18.60 -9.88
C HIS A 467 -4.29 18.90 -10.69
N SER A 468 -4.42 18.30 -11.85
CA SER A 468 -5.58 18.46 -12.73
C SER A 468 -5.81 17.18 -13.52
N THR A 469 -7.07 16.88 -13.75
CA THR A 469 -7.51 15.81 -14.67
C THR A 469 -7.60 16.28 -16.12
N ASN A 470 -7.30 17.56 -16.41
CA ASN A 470 -7.33 18.18 -17.74
C ASN A 470 -5.94 18.34 -18.34
#